data_bbb9a54b34665924875bb931f9a2dddb
#
_entry.id   bbb9a54b34665924875bb931f9a2dddb
#
_cell.length_a   1.000
_cell.length_b   1.000
_cell.length_c   1.000
_cell.angle_alpha   90.00
_cell.angle_beta   90.00
_cell.angle_gamma   90.00
#
_symmetry.space_group_name_H-M   'P 1'
#
loop_
_entity.id
_entity.type
_entity.pdbx_description
1 polymer ?
#
loop_
_entity_poly.entity_id
_entity_poly.type
_entity_poly.pdbx_seq_one_letter_code
_entity_poly.pdbx_strand_id
1 'polypeptide(L)'
;MPSSKLMLSYNIPSERQDVYLRFMLNQFIPALQNIGLMNIGVWHTAYGNYPIRLIVFVAEDESTLERAMESDIWKKMEGELQSLVTDYARRLAPYEAGFQF
;
A
#
# COMPACT_ATOMS: atom_id res chain seq x y z
N MET A 1 7.26 16.93 -13.23
CA MET A 1 7.96 16.43 -12.03
C MET A 1 7.73 14.97 -11.89
N PRO A 2 8.77 14.18 -11.65
CA PRO A 2 8.56 12.77 -11.43
C PRO A 2 7.82 12.52 -10.11
N SER A 3 6.80 11.72 -10.20
CA SER A 3 6.10 11.25 -9.02
C SER A 3 6.85 10.06 -8.44
N SER A 4 6.51 9.72 -7.21
CA SER A 4 7.07 8.54 -6.55
C SER A 4 5.95 7.62 -6.12
N LYS A 5 6.20 6.33 -6.16
CA LYS A 5 5.17 5.36 -5.80
C LYS A 5 5.62 4.44 -4.67
N LEU A 6 4.64 4.05 -3.88
CA LEU A 6 4.77 3.07 -2.82
C LEU A 6 3.98 1.84 -3.24
N MET A 7 4.63 0.70 -3.30
CA MET A 7 3.99 -0.56 -3.64
C MET A 7 4.04 -1.49 -2.45
N LEU A 8 2.90 -2.07 -2.11
CA LEU A 8 2.78 -3.03 -1.03
C LEU A 8 2.23 -4.33 -1.60
N SER A 9 2.90 -5.43 -1.30
CA SER A 9 2.40 -6.74 -1.72
C SER A 9 2.33 -7.66 -0.51
N TYR A 10 1.32 -8.52 -0.48
CA TYR A 10 1.10 -9.40 0.65
C TYR A 10 0.00 -10.42 0.35
N ASN A 11 -0.10 -11.39 1.23
CA ASN A 11 -1.18 -12.37 1.21
C ASN A 11 -2.12 -12.11 2.38
N ILE A 12 -3.40 -12.39 2.21
CA ILE A 12 -4.40 -12.18 3.25
C ILE A 12 -4.97 -13.53 3.64
N PRO A 13 -4.76 -13.99 4.88
CA PRO A 13 -5.38 -15.24 5.34
C PRO A 13 -6.89 -15.15 5.21
N SER A 14 -7.52 -16.25 4.80
CA SER A 14 -8.95 -16.24 4.52
C SER A 14 -9.79 -15.83 5.72
N GLU A 15 -9.37 -16.19 6.93
CA GLU A 15 -10.12 -15.84 8.14
C GLU A 15 -10.00 -14.36 8.51
N ARG A 16 -9.12 -13.61 7.84
CA ARG A 16 -8.91 -12.19 8.12
C ARG A 16 -9.42 -11.27 7.02
N GLN A 17 -10.05 -11.82 5.98
CA GLN A 17 -10.48 -11.03 4.83
C GLN A 17 -11.42 -9.88 5.22
N ASP A 18 -12.39 -10.14 6.06
CA ASP A 18 -13.36 -9.11 6.45
C ASP A 18 -12.72 -8.00 7.28
N VAL A 19 -11.89 -8.38 8.24
CA VAL A 19 -11.18 -7.40 9.09
C VAL A 19 -10.23 -6.57 8.23
N TYR A 20 -9.50 -7.23 7.35
CA TYR A 20 -8.59 -6.55 6.43
C TYR A 20 -9.33 -5.52 5.58
N LEU A 21 -10.43 -5.92 4.97
CA LEU A 21 -11.15 -5.03 4.06
C LEU A 21 -11.68 -3.80 4.79
N ARG A 22 -12.25 -3.99 5.98
CA ARG A 22 -12.72 -2.86 6.77
C ARG A 22 -11.59 -1.93 7.19
N PHE A 23 -10.45 -2.50 7.57
CA PHE A 23 -9.28 -1.72 7.91
C PHE A 23 -8.81 -0.87 6.74
N MET A 24 -8.70 -1.46 5.56
CA MET A 24 -8.22 -0.76 4.37
C MET A 24 -9.15 0.39 3.99
N LEU A 25 -10.46 0.13 3.95
CA LEU A 25 -11.42 1.13 3.48
C LEU A 25 -11.66 2.24 4.51
N ASN A 26 -11.64 1.92 5.80
CA ASN A 26 -12.02 2.87 6.84
C ASN A 26 -10.83 3.56 7.48
N GLN A 27 -9.64 2.98 7.42
CA GLN A 27 -8.49 3.51 8.13
C GLN A 27 -7.26 3.70 7.24
N PHE A 28 -6.80 2.64 6.60
CA PHE A 28 -5.50 2.67 5.91
C PHE A 28 -5.49 3.65 4.73
N ILE A 29 -6.37 3.46 3.78
CA ILE A 29 -6.41 4.31 2.58
C ILE A 29 -6.69 5.77 2.93
N PRO A 30 -7.69 6.09 3.80
CA PRO A 30 -7.90 7.49 4.19
C PRO A 30 -6.71 8.10 4.94
N ALA A 31 -6.06 7.34 5.80
CA ALA A 31 -4.90 7.85 6.54
C ALA A 31 -3.75 8.19 5.59
N LEU A 32 -3.48 7.31 4.62
CA LEU A 32 -2.41 7.56 3.65
C LEU A 32 -2.76 8.74 2.75
N GLN A 33 -4.02 8.89 2.39
CA GLN A 33 -4.48 10.02 1.61
C GLN A 33 -4.17 11.34 2.32
N ASN A 34 -4.37 11.36 3.64
CA ASN A 34 -4.12 12.56 4.44
C ASN A 34 -2.63 12.92 4.52
N ILE A 35 -1.74 12.00 4.26
CA ILE A 35 -0.30 12.31 4.27
C ILE A 35 0.28 12.37 2.86
N GLY A 36 -0.58 12.50 1.86
CA GLY A 36 -0.15 12.77 0.49
C GLY A 36 0.03 11.56 -0.40
N LEU A 37 -0.49 10.41 0.01
CA LEU A 37 -0.38 9.18 -0.78
C LEU A 37 -1.73 8.82 -1.36
N MET A 38 -1.83 8.89 -2.67
CA MET A 38 -3.08 8.60 -3.38
C MET A 38 -3.07 7.17 -3.89
N ASN A 39 -4.12 6.41 -3.57
CA ASN A 39 -4.26 5.06 -4.07
C ASN A 39 -4.61 5.09 -5.55
N ILE A 40 -3.82 4.43 -6.39
CA ILE A 40 -4.08 4.37 -7.82
C ILE A 40 -4.53 3.01 -8.30
N GLY A 41 -4.49 2.01 -7.45
CA GLY A 41 -4.99 0.71 -7.85
C GLY A 41 -4.71 -0.39 -6.85
N VAL A 42 -5.50 -1.43 -6.96
CA VAL A 42 -5.31 -2.66 -6.19
C VAL A 42 -5.40 -3.80 -7.19
N TRP A 43 -4.40 -4.66 -7.18
CA TRP A 43 -4.38 -5.83 -8.07
C TRP A 43 -4.35 -7.09 -7.24
N HIS A 44 -5.05 -8.09 -7.72
CA HIS A 44 -5.07 -9.40 -7.08
C HIS A 44 -4.58 -10.42 -8.10
N THR A 45 -3.48 -11.07 -7.79
CA THR A 45 -2.92 -12.08 -8.67
C THR A 45 -3.07 -13.44 -8.02
N ALA A 46 -3.89 -14.29 -8.61
CA ALA A 46 -4.01 -15.68 -8.18
C ALA A 46 -3.01 -16.49 -9.01
N TYR A 47 -1.84 -16.69 -8.45
CA TYR A 47 -0.79 -17.42 -9.15
C TYR A 47 -0.49 -18.71 -8.40
N GLY A 48 -0.90 -19.81 -8.98
CA GLY A 48 -0.76 -21.09 -8.33
C GLY A 48 -1.54 -21.12 -7.02
N ASN A 49 -0.86 -21.49 -5.93
CA ASN A 49 -1.48 -21.58 -4.61
C ASN A 49 -1.29 -20.33 -3.77
N TYR A 50 -0.72 -19.28 -4.37
CA TYR A 50 -0.33 -18.09 -3.59
C TYR A 50 -0.93 -16.83 -4.21
N PRO A 51 -2.20 -16.51 -3.83
CA PRO A 51 -2.76 -15.24 -4.28
C PRO A 51 -2.01 -14.09 -3.62
N ILE A 52 -1.55 -13.16 -4.44
CA ILE A 52 -0.81 -12.00 -3.97
C ILE A 52 -1.62 -10.76 -4.28
N ARG A 53 -1.83 -9.93 -3.26
CA ARG A 53 -2.45 -8.65 -3.46
C ARG A 53 -1.37 -7.59 -3.57
N LEU A 54 -1.51 -6.73 -4.57
CA LEU A 54 -0.62 -5.60 -4.77
C LEU A 54 -1.45 -4.34 -4.70
N ILE A 55 -1.04 -3.41 -3.83
CA ILE A 55 -1.69 -2.11 -3.75
C ILE A 55 -0.64 -1.04 -3.99
N VAL A 56 -0.98 -0.03 -4.79
CA VAL A 56 -0.04 1.01 -5.18
C VAL A 56 -0.58 2.37 -4.81
N PHE A 57 0.30 3.17 -4.20
CA PHE A 57 0.02 4.57 -3.88
C PHE A 57 1.04 5.45 -4.59
N VAL A 58 0.64 6.65 -4.93
CA VAL A 58 1.50 7.62 -5.60
C VAL A 58 1.55 8.91 -4.77
N ALA A 59 2.76 9.43 -4.60
CA ALA A 59 2.97 10.76 -4.04
C ALA A 59 3.35 11.70 -5.18
N GLU A 60 3.06 12.99 -5.03
CA GLU A 60 3.33 13.93 -6.11
C GLU A 60 4.83 14.12 -6.36
N ASP A 61 5.65 13.90 -5.34
CA ASP A 61 7.10 13.94 -5.50
C ASP A 61 7.78 13.07 -4.45
N GLU A 62 9.10 12.92 -4.61
CA GLU A 62 9.88 12.06 -3.74
C GLU A 62 9.93 12.56 -2.30
N SER A 63 9.98 13.87 -2.11
CA SER A 63 10.05 14.41 -0.76
C SER A 63 8.75 14.20 0.01
N THR A 64 7.61 14.24 -0.67
CA THR A 64 6.33 13.92 -0.04
C THR A 64 6.30 12.46 0.39
N LEU A 65 6.79 11.57 -0.46
CA LEU A 65 6.84 10.15 -0.11
C LEU A 65 7.77 9.91 1.09
N GLU A 66 8.94 10.53 1.10
CA GLU A 66 9.87 10.37 2.19
C GLU A 66 9.28 10.86 3.52
N ARG A 67 8.63 12.03 3.51
CA ARG A 67 7.98 12.53 4.72
C ARG A 67 6.87 11.61 5.19
N ALA A 68 6.10 11.07 4.24
CA ALA A 68 5.03 10.13 4.57
C ALA A 68 5.59 8.89 5.26
N MET A 69 6.69 8.35 4.73
CA MET A 69 7.29 7.14 5.30
C MET A 69 7.88 7.37 6.69
N GLU A 70 8.24 8.61 7.01
CA GLU A 70 8.77 8.95 8.33
C GLU A 70 7.69 9.32 9.34
N SER A 71 6.46 9.47 8.89
CA SER A 71 5.38 9.91 9.77
C SER A 71 4.93 8.81 10.73
N ASP A 72 4.43 9.24 11.90
CA ASP A 72 3.88 8.30 12.87
C ASP A 72 2.63 7.60 12.34
N ILE A 73 1.86 8.30 11.52
CA ILE A 73 0.66 7.75 10.88
C ILE A 73 1.03 6.55 10.01
N TRP A 74 2.05 6.70 9.18
CA TRP A 74 2.48 5.60 8.32
C TRP A 74 2.95 4.41 9.16
N LYS A 75 3.76 4.67 10.17
CA LYS A 75 4.30 3.60 11.00
C LYS A 75 3.19 2.83 11.71
N LYS A 76 2.19 3.54 12.19
CA LYS A 76 1.04 2.91 12.83
C LYS A 76 0.25 2.08 11.83
N MET A 77 -0.04 2.64 10.66
CA MET A 77 -0.83 1.96 9.64
C MET A 77 -0.08 0.74 9.11
N GLU A 78 1.21 0.86 8.88
CA GLU A 78 2.01 -0.27 8.42
C GLU A 78 2.00 -1.40 9.45
N GLY A 79 2.19 -1.06 10.72
CA GLY A 79 2.17 -2.06 11.78
C GLY A 79 0.85 -2.80 11.88
N GLU A 80 -0.25 -2.07 11.76
CA GLU A 80 -1.58 -2.69 11.79
C GLU A 80 -1.82 -3.57 10.56
N LEU A 81 -1.38 -3.11 9.39
CA LEU A 81 -1.50 -3.93 8.18
C LEU A 81 -0.69 -5.23 8.32
N GLN A 82 0.54 -5.12 8.80
CA GLN A 82 1.40 -6.30 8.96
C GLN A 82 0.80 -7.32 9.92
N SER A 83 -0.01 -6.88 10.88
CA SER A 83 -0.67 -7.80 11.80
C SER A 83 -1.81 -8.57 11.15
N LEU A 84 -2.29 -8.13 10.01
CA LEU A 84 -3.44 -8.72 9.33
C LEU A 84 -3.06 -9.57 8.11
N VAL A 85 -1.83 -9.45 7.64
CA VAL A 85 -1.41 -10.10 6.39
C VAL A 85 -0.15 -10.93 6.60
N THR A 86 0.21 -11.71 5.57
CA THR A 86 1.45 -12.47 5.57
C THR A 86 2.27 -12.13 4.33
N ASP A 87 3.56 -12.44 4.37
CA ASP A 87 4.47 -12.22 3.24
C ASP A 87 4.47 -10.77 2.77
N TYR A 88 4.47 -9.88 3.73
CA TYR A 88 4.43 -8.44 3.44
C TYR A 88 5.75 -7.95 2.85
N ALA A 89 5.65 -7.20 1.76
CA ALA A 89 6.81 -6.56 1.14
C ALA A 89 6.45 -5.14 0.74
N ARG A 90 7.41 -4.24 0.90
CA ARG A 90 7.24 -2.83 0.59
C ARG A 90 8.32 -2.41 -0.40
N ARG A 91 7.94 -1.61 -1.38
CA ARG A 91 8.85 -1.13 -2.41
C ARG A 91 8.54 0.31 -2.76
N LEU A 92 9.58 1.12 -2.83
CA LEU A 92 9.48 2.51 -3.26
C LEU A 92 10.18 2.65 -4.61
N ALA A 93 9.58 3.39 -5.53
CA ALA A 93 10.12 3.55 -6.87
C ALA A 93 9.62 4.82 -7.50
N PRO A 94 10.33 5.37 -8.50
CA PRO A 94 9.78 6.45 -9.29
C PRO A 94 8.54 5.97 -10.03
N TYR A 95 7.59 6.85 -10.21
CA TYR A 95 6.39 6.54 -10.97
C TYR A 95 6.39 7.30 -12.29
N GLU A 96 6.25 6.58 -13.38
CA GLU A 96 6.08 7.17 -14.69
C GLU A 96 4.71 6.74 -15.21
N ALA A 97 3.94 7.72 -15.66
CA ALA A 97 2.60 7.44 -16.16
C ALA A 97 2.65 6.49 -17.34
N GLY A 98 1.72 5.57 -17.37
CA GLY A 98 1.48 4.74 -18.52
C GLY A 98 1.68 3.25 -18.36
N PHE A 99 2.79 2.80 -17.78
CA PHE A 99 3.03 1.35 -17.79
C PHE A 99 4.06 0.88 -16.76
N GLN A 100 4.12 1.52 -15.66
CA GLN A 100 5.18 1.26 -14.68
C GLN A 100 4.73 0.40 -13.53
N PHE A 101 4.42 -0.84 -13.79
CA PHE A 101 4.10 -1.74 -12.69
C PHE A 101 4.97 -2.98 -12.70
#